data_07246f3976f8ab7f9a1bca529f21436b
#
_entry.id   07246f3976f8ab7f9a1bca529f21436b
#
_cell.length_a   1.000
_cell.length_b   1.000
_cell.length_c   1.000
_cell.angle_alpha   90.00
_cell.angle_beta   90.00
_cell.angle_gamma   90.00
#
_symmetry.space_group_name_H-M   'P 1'
#
loop_
_entity.id
_entity.type
_entity.pdbx_description
1 polymer ?
#
loop_
_entity_poly.entity_id
_entity_poly.type
_entity_poly.pdbx_seq_one_letter_code
_entity_poly.pdbx_strand_id
1 'polypeptide(L)'
;GSAGTAYRALEPKGSKWHLHGWACLIGCCVLMMYYTTVSGWMLAYFFRFVKGTFTGLAADAVSGVYADLLADPFEQIVWMAITVLLGFFVCSRGLQNGIERIGKWMMGALFVLILVLAVHSFVLPGAGEGLAFYLLPDWNRAAEMGIGNVIVAAMNQAFFTLSLGVGAMEIFGSYMSRDYTLAGESLRICALDTCVAICSGLIIFPACFSYGVSPDAGPKLILSLIHISEPT
;
A
#
# COMPACT_ATOMS: atom_id res chain seq x y z
N GLY A 1 -2.13 4.44 25.17
CA GLY A 1 -1.27 5.63 25.35
C GLY A 1 -0.79 6.16 24.00
N SER A 2 -0.08 7.29 23.98
CA SER A 2 0.58 7.79 22.79
C SER A 2 2.06 7.38 22.79
N ALA A 3 2.71 7.31 21.62
CA ALA A 3 4.14 7.04 21.50
C ALA A 3 4.96 8.00 22.40
N GLY A 4 4.62 9.30 22.40
CA GLY A 4 5.29 10.28 23.25
C GLY A 4 5.20 10.01 24.75
N THR A 5 4.08 9.46 25.25
CA THR A 5 3.95 9.09 26.66
C THR A 5 4.70 7.80 26.99
N ALA A 6 4.77 6.84 26.05
CA ALA A 6 5.52 5.62 26.21
C ALA A 6 7.03 5.89 26.29
N TYR A 7 7.56 6.68 25.35
CA TYR A 7 8.98 7.08 25.40
C TYR A 7 9.33 7.84 26.68
N ARG A 8 8.46 8.76 27.13
CA ARG A 8 8.67 9.49 28.37
C ARG A 8 8.68 8.61 29.63
N ALA A 9 7.90 7.51 29.60
CA ALA A 9 7.86 6.56 30.72
C ALA A 9 9.08 5.62 30.76
N LEU A 10 9.67 5.34 29.59
CA LEU A 10 10.78 4.40 29.45
C LEU A 10 12.16 5.09 29.42
N GLU A 11 12.19 6.40 29.18
CA GLU A 11 13.45 7.11 29.04
C GLU A 11 14.24 7.21 30.36
N PRO A 12 15.58 7.04 30.34
CA PRO A 12 16.44 7.32 31.47
C PRO A 12 16.40 8.80 31.86
N LYS A 13 16.60 9.11 33.13
CA LYS A 13 16.65 10.50 33.63
C LYS A 13 17.74 11.29 32.90
N GLY A 14 17.33 12.42 32.30
CA GLY A 14 18.22 13.31 31.53
C GLY A 14 18.33 12.99 30.03
N SER A 15 17.67 11.95 29.53
CA SER A 15 17.59 11.67 28.10
C SER A 15 16.48 12.48 27.44
N LYS A 16 16.50 12.52 26.11
CA LYS A 16 15.54 13.28 25.28
C LYS A 16 14.76 12.36 24.33
N TRP A 17 14.60 11.09 24.66
CA TRP A 17 13.90 10.12 23.81
C TRP A 17 12.42 10.46 23.58
N HIS A 18 11.79 11.21 24.48
CA HIS A 18 10.43 11.72 24.27
C HIS A 18 10.28 12.58 23.00
N LEU A 19 11.37 13.20 22.50
CA LEU A 19 11.36 13.95 21.24
C LEU A 19 11.09 13.02 20.05
N HIS A 20 11.54 11.76 20.11
CA HIS A 20 11.23 10.77 19.08
C HIS A 20 9.72 10.51 18.99
N GLY A 21 8.99 10.52 20.10
CA GLY A 21 7.54 10.42 20.11
C GLY A 21 6.84 11.56 19.34
N TRP A 22 7.39 12.77 19.38
CA TRP A 22 6.91 13.88 18.55
C TRP A 22 7.26 13.69 17.07
N ALA A 23 8.45 13.20 16.77
CA ALA A 23 8.85 12.86 15.41
C ALA A 23 7.93 11.79 14.80
N CYS A 24 7.56 10.76 15.57
CA CYS A 24 6.58 9.74 15.18
C CYS A 24 5.23 10.39 14.84
N LEU A 25 4.73 11.28 15.69
CA LEU A 25 3.45 11.96 15.45
C LEU A 25 3.47 12.78 14.17
N ILE A 26 4.51 13.58 13.96
CA ILE A 26 4.68 14.39 12.75
C ILE A 26 4.78 13.48 11.52
N GLY A 27 5.57 12.40 11.60
CA GLY A 27 5.69 11.41 10.53
C GLY A 27 4.35 10.78 10.16
N CYS A 28 3.55 10.39 11.14
CA CYS A 28 2.19 9.90 10.91
C CYS A 28 1.30 10.94 10.22
N CYS A 29 1.37 12.21 10.64
CA CYS A 29 0.57 13.27 10.01
C CYS A 29 0.96 13.46 8.53
N VAL A 30 2.24 13.53 8.23
CA VAL A 30 2.74 13.66 6.84
C VAL A 30 2.34 12.45 6.00
N LEU A 31 2.47 11.25 6.56
CA LEU A 31 2.07 10.01 5.91
C LEU A 31 0.57 10.01 5.59
N MET A 32 -0.26 10.42 6.55
CA MET A 32 -1.72 10.50 6.36
C MET A 32 -2.12 11.52 5.29
N MET A 33 -1.41 12.65 5.17
CA MET A 33 -1.65 13.61 4.07
C MET A 33 -1.47 12.94 2.70
N TYR A 34 -0.40 12.16 2.53
CA TYR A 34 -0.16 11.41 1.30
C TYR A 34 -1.23 10.33 1.06
N TYR A 35 -1.49 9.49 2.06
CA TYR A 35 -2.44 8.38 1.90
C TYR A 35 -3.87 8.83 1.67
N THR A 36 -4.34 9.90 2.30
CA THR A 36 -5.71 10.41 2.07
C THR A 36 -5.87 10.95 0.65
N THR A 37 -4.84 11.58 0.10
CA THR A 37 -4.85 12.05 -1.29
C THR A 37 -4.91 10.86 -2.27
N VAL A 38 -4.00 9.89 -2.12
CA VAL A 38 -3.98 8.70 -2.98
C VAL A 38 -5.27 7.88 -2.87
N SER A 39 -5.81 7.73 -1.66
CA SER A 39 -7.09 7.04 -1.45
C SER A 39 -8.25 7.79 -2.12
N GLY A 40 -8.21 9.12 -2.15
CA GLY A 40 -9.15 9.95 -2.90
C GLY A 40 -9.08 9.65 -4.41
N TRP A 41 -7.89 9.55 -4.98
CA TRP A 41 -7.73 9.15 -6.39
C TRP A 41 -8.28 7.76 -6.66
N MET A 42 -7.99 6.78 -5.80
CA MET A 42 -8.52 5.42 -5.95
C MET A 42 -10.05 5.40 -5.91
N LEU A 43 -10.65 6.18 -5.02
CA LEU A 43 -12.10 6.30 -4.92
C LEU A 43 -12.71 6.98 -6.17
N ALA A 44 -12.07 8.05 -6.69
CA ALA A 44 -12.47 8.70 -7.93
C ALA A 44 -12.44 7.71 -9.11
N TYR A 45 -11.38 6.93 -9.23
CA TYR A 45 -11.25 5.92 -10.27
C TYR A 45 -12.29 4.82 -10.15
N PHE A 46 -12.55 4.33 -8.94
CA PHE A 46 -13.62 3.35 -8.71
C PHE A 46 -14.97 3.83 -9.24
N PHE A 47 -15.34 5.08 -8.96
CA PHE A 47 -16.60 5.63 -9.45
C PHE A 47 -16.60 5.88 -10.96
N ARG A 48 -15.47 6.31 -11.54
CA ARG A 48 -15.32 6.45 -12.99
C ARG A 48 -15.43 5.08 -13.69
N PHE A 49 -14.88 4.04 -13.08
CA PHE A 49 -14.97 2.67 -13.53
C PHE A 49 -16.43 2.16 -13.53
N VAL A 50 -17.12 2.30 -12.41
CA VAL A 50 -18.54 1.92 -12.29
C VAL A 50 -19.43 2.67 -13.28
N LYS A 51 -19.08 3.92 -13.63
CA LYS A 51 -19.79 4.71 -14.66
C LYS A 51 -19.46 4.28 -16.10
N GLY A 52 -18.52 3.36 -16.29
CA GLY A 52 -18.12 2.94 -17.64
C GLY A 52 -17.30 3.98 -18.40
N THR A 53 -16.67 4.95 -17.72
CA THR A 53 -15.90 6.03 -18.35
C THR A 53 -14.72 5.50 -19.18
N PHE A 54 -14.25 4.31 -18.86
CA PHE A 54 -13.09 3.70 -19.52
C PHE A 54 -13.45 2.78 -20.69
N THR A 55 -14.73 2.44 -20.88
CA THR A 55 -15.19 1.52 -21.93
C THR A 55 -14.85 2.08 -23.32
N GLY A 56 -14.05 1.33 -24.08
CA GLY A 56 -13.67 1.70 -25.46
C GLY A 56 -12.55 2.74 -25.58
N LEU A 57 -11.89 3.14 -24.48
CA LEU A 57 -10.75 4.04 -24.54
C LEU A 57 -9.46 3.26 -24.86
N ALA A 58 -8.59 3.83 -25.70
CA ALA A 58 -7.24 3.34 -25.90
C ALA A 58 -6.35 3.60 -24.65
N ALA A 59 -5.30 2.81 -24.47
CA ALA A 59 -4.39 2.93 -23.32
C ALA A 59 -3.81 4.35 -23.10
N ASP A 60 -3.53 5.06 -24.19
CA ASP A 60 -3.06 6.45 -24.15
C ASP A 60 -4.11 7.41 -23.59
N ALA A 61 -5.39 7.21 -23.95
CA ALA A 61 -6.49 8.04 -23.47
C ALA A 61 -6.73 7.86 -21.97
N VAL A 62 -6.49 6.66 -21.43
CA VAL A 62 -6.59 6.39 -19.97
C VAL A 62 -5.54 7.16 -19.20
N SER A 63 -4.33 7.29 -19.75
CA SER A 63 -3.28 8.12 -19.14
C SER A 63 -3.69 9.59 -19.09
N GLY A 64 -4.48 10.06 -20.06
CA GLY A 64 -5.09 11.39 -20.07
C GLY A 64 -6.08 11.59 -18.92
N VAL A 65 -6.96 10.62 -18.66
CA VAL A 65 -7.92 10.68 -17.54
C VAL A 65 -7.23 10.89 -16.19
N TYR A 66 -6.04 10.29 -15.99
CA TYR A 66 -5.26 10.53 -14.78
C TYR A 66 -4.67 11.95 -14.75
N ALA A 67 -4.14 12.41 -15.87
CA ALA A 67 -3.61 13.77 -15.98
C ALA A 67 -4.71 14.82 -15.71
N ASP A 68 -5.91 14.61 -16.24
CA ASP A 68 -7.07 15.47 -16.01
C ASP A 68 -7.47 15.51 -14.52
N LEU A 69 -7.48 14.35 -13.85
CA LEU A 69 -7.73 14.29 -12.40
C LEU A 69 -6.68 15.08 -11.59
N LEU A 70 -5.41 14.99 -12.01
CA LEU A 70 -4.33 15.74 -11.35
C LEU A 70 -4.38 17.24 -11.67
N ALA A 71 -4.93 17.62 -12.80
CA ALA A 71 -5.07 19.02 -13.23
C ALA A 71 -6.23 19.74 -12.55
N ASP A 72 -7.20 19.01 -11.97
CA ASP A 72 -8.34 19.58 -11.26
C ASP A 72 -8.17 19.49 -9.73
N PRO A 73 -7.68 20.54 -9.05
CA PRO A 73 -7.51 20.55 -7.60
C PRO A 73 -8.83 20.43 -6.84
N PHE A 74 -9.93 20.94 -7.42
CA PHE A 74 -11.23 20.88 -6.77
C PHE A 74 -11.76 19.45 -6.71
N GLU A 75 -11.68 18.71 -7.80
CA GLU A 75 -12.08 17.31 -7.85
C GLU A 75 -11.24 16.48 -6.86
N GLN A 76 -9.93 16.71 -6.80
CA GLN A 76 -9.04 16.04 -5.85
C GLN A 76 -9.44 16.30 -4.39
N ILE A 77 -9.73 17.57 -4.03
CA ILE A 77 -10.15 17.95 -2.67
C ILE A 77 -11.48 17.28 -2.31
N VAL A 78 -12.44 17.23 -3.23
CA VAL A 78 -13.73 16.58 -2.99
C VAL A 78 -13.55 15.09 -2.69
N TRP A 79 -12.81 14.36 -3.51
CA TRP A 79 -12.58 12.93 -3.31
C TRP A 79 -11.76 12.64 -2.05
N MET A 80 -10.75 13.47 -1.76
CA MET A 80 -9.99 13.40 -0.51
C MET A 80 -10.90 13.64 0.70
N ALA A 81 -11.77 14.64 0.66
CA ALA A 81 -12.71 14.95 1.75
C ALA A 81 -13.67 13.78 2.00
N ILE A 82 -14.23 13.18 0.93
CA ILE A 82 -15.09 11.99 1.05
C ILE A 82 -14.33 10.85 1.73
N THR A 83 -13.09 10.57 1.31
CA THR A 83 -12.25 9.53 1.91
C THR A 83 -12.00 9.78 3.38
N VAL A 84 -11.67 11.02 3.75
CA VAL A 84 -11.44 11.43 5.14
C VAL A 84 -12.72 11.26 5.98
N LEU A 85 -13.87 11.69 5.47
CA LEU A 85 -15.15 11.53 6.15
C LEU A 85 -15.51 10.06 6.37
N LEU A 86 -15.30 9.20 5.36
CA LEU A 86 -15.48 7.76 5.50
C LEU A 86 -14.56 7.16 6.56
N GLY A 87 -13.28 7.57 6.57
CA GLY A 87 -12.32 7.16 7.58
C GLY A 87 -12.74 7.57 8.99
N PHE A 88 -13.15 8.81 9.17
CA PHE A 88 -13.68 9.30 10.46
C PHE A 88 -14.95 8.56 10.88
N PHE A 89 -15.84 8.26 9.95
CA PHE A 89 -17.04 7.47 10.24
C PHE A 89 -16.67 6.07 10.76
N VAL A 90 -15.72 5.39 10.13
CA VAL A 90 -15.24 4.08 10.61
C VAL A 90 -14.58 4.20 11.98
N CYS A 91 -13.71 5.20 12.17
CA CYS A 91 -13.06 5.44 13.46
C CYS A 91 -14.04 5.78 14.59
N SER A 92 -15.13 6.51 14.28
CA SER A 92 -16.17 6.85 15.26
C SER A 92 -16.92 5.65 15.83
N ARG A 93 -16.92 4.52 15.12
CA ARG A 93 -17.49 3.25 15.61
C ARG A 93 -16.60 2.54 16.63
N GLY A 94 -15.42 3.08 16.92
CA GLY A 94 -14.45 2.54 17.86
C GLY A 94 -13.55 1.47 17.25
N LEU A 95 -12.56 1.01 18.06
CA LEU A 95 -11.52 0.09 17.58
C LEU A 95 -12.09 -1.29 17.22
N GLN A 96 -12.84 -1.90 18.12
CA GLN A 96 -13.34 -3.27 17.95
C GLN A 96 -14.48 -3.40 16.93
N ASN A 97 -15.48 -2.51 16.99
CA ASN A 97 -16.65 -2.56 16.13
C ASN A 97 -16.48 -1.83 14.80
N GLY A 98 -15.56 -0.87 14.73
CA GLY A 98 -15.24 -0.11 13.53
C GLY A 98 -14.05 -0.71 12.80
N ILE A 99 -12.85 -0.35 13.26
CA ILE A 99 -11.61 -0.64 12.54
C ILE A 99 -11.36 -2.14 12.43
N GLU A 100 -11.46 -2.89 13.54
CA GLU A 100 -11.14 -4.32 13.54
C GLU A 100 -12.15 -5.14 12.74
N ARG A 101 -13.46 -4.92 12.96
CA ARG A 101 -14.51 -5.69 12.28
C ARG A 101 -14.56 -5.42 10.79
N ILE A 102 -14.54 -4.15 10.40
CA ILE A 102 -14.55 -3.75 8.99
C ILE A 102 -13.24 -4.18 8.32
N GLY A 103 -12.10 -3.96 9.00
CA GLY A 103 -10.79 -4.36 8.50
C GLY A 103 -10.69 -5.86 8.22
N LYS A 104 -11.18 -6.74 9.11
CA LYS A 104 -11.17 -8.18 8.88
C LYS A 104 -11.90 -8.59 7.61
N TRP A 105 -13.09 -8.05 7.38
CA TRP A 105 -13.87 -8.36 6.19
C TRP A 105 -13.22 -7.81 4.92
N MET A 106 -12.78 -6.57 4.96
CA MET A 106 -12.11 -5.92 3.82
C MET A 106 -10.80 -6.63 3.47
N MET A 107 -9.97 -6.95 4.46
CA MET A 107 -8.70 -7.66 4.24
C MET A 107 -8.92 -9.09 3.73
N GLY A 108 -9.93 -9.80 4.25
CA GLY A 108 -10.31 -11.12 3.75
C GLY A 108 -10.77 -11.07 2.29
N ALA A 109 -11.64 -10.12 1.94
CA ALA A 109 -12.10 -9.92 0.57
C ALA A 109 -10.93 -9.53 -0.36
N LEU A 110 -10.06 -8.62 0.09
CA LEU A 110 -8.87 -8.23 -0.66
C LEU A 110 -7.94 -9.42 -0.90
N PHE A 111 -7.69 -10.24 0.11
CA PHE A 111 -6.82 -11.40 -0.02
C PHE A 111 -7.36 -12.42 -1.04
N VAL A 112 -8.67 -12.70 -1.00
CA VAL A 112 -9.32 -13.56 -2.00
C VAL A 112 -9.21 -12.96 -3.40
N LEU A 113 -9.44 -11.66 -3.53
CA LEU A 113 -9.31 -10.96 -4.81
C LEU A 113 -7.87 -11.05 -5.36
N ILE A 114 -6.87 -10.83 -4.52
CA ILE A 114 -5.45 -10.95 -4.90
C ILE A 114 -5.15 -12.37 -5.39
N LEU A 115 -5.63 -13.41 -4.70
CA LEU A 115 -5.42 -14.78 -5.13
C LEU A 115 -6.08 -15.08 -6.49
N VAL A 116 -7.31 -14.63 -6.68
CA VAL A 116 -8.02 -14.80 -7.96
C VAL A 116 -7.28 -14.09 -9.10
N LEU A 117 -6.84 -12.85 -8.88
CA LEU A 117 -6.08 -12.09 -9.86
C LEU A 117 -4.71 -12.70 -10.13
N ALA A 118 -4.01 -13.23 -9.12
CA ALA A 118 -2.75 -13.93 -9.29
C ALA A 118 -2.90 -15.17 -10.18
N VAL A 119 -3.93 -15.97 -9.93
CA VAL A 119 -4.25 -17.14 -10.80
C VAL A 119 -4.58 -16.69 -12.21
N HIS A 120 -5.40 -15.66 -12.38
CA HIS A 120 -5.75 -15.13 -13.70
C HIS A 120 -4.51 -14.60 -14.44
N SER A 121 -3.59 -13.96 -13.72
CA SER A 121 -2.36 -13.41 -14.30
C SER A 121 -1.46 -14.46 -14.97
N PHE A 122 -1.47 -15.72 -14.51
CA PHE A 122 -0.72 -16.81 -15.13
C PHE A 122 -1.25 -17.21 -16.53
N VAL A 123 -2.49 -16.88 -16.82
CA VAL A 123 -3.14 -17.23 -18.12
C VAL A 123 -2.94 -16.14 -19.16
N LEU A 124 -2.40 -14.97 -18.79
CA LEU A 124 -2.18 -13.86 -19.70
C LEU A 124 -1.09 -14.17 -20.74
N PRO A 125 -1.26 -13.75 -22.00
CA PRO A 125 -0.22 -13.88 -23.02
C PRO A 125 0.99 -13.02 -22.63
N GLY A 126 2.20 -13.62 -22.64
CA GLY A 126 3.42 -12.92 -22.18
C GLY A 126 3.68 -12.99 -20.67
N ALA A 127 2.83 -13.66 -19.89
CA ALA A 127 3.00 -13.82 -18.45
C ALA A 127 4.35 -14.42 -18.06
N GLY A 128 4.90 -15.32 -18.89
CA GLY A 128 6.18 -15.97 -18.62
C GLY A 128 7.36 -15.01 -18.52
N GLU A 129 7.41 -13.97 -19.37
CA GLU A 129 8.46 -12.96 -19.33
C GLU A 129 8.35 -12.08 -18.06
N GLY A 130 7.13 -11.69 -17.69
CA GLY A 130 6.87 -10.94 -16.47
C GLY A 130 7.20 -11.73 -15.21
N LEU A 131 6.89 -13.02 -15.19
CA LEU A 131 7.25 -13.92 -14.08
C LEU A 131 8.76 -14.10 -13.98
N ALA A 132 9.45 -14.31 -15.12
CA ALA A 132 10.89 -14.41 -15.16
C ALA A 132 11.55 -13.14 -14.64
N PHE A 133 11.08 -11.96 -15.06
CA PHE A 133 11.56 -10.67 -14.58
C PHE A 133 11.42 -10.52 -13.07
N TYR A 134 10.30 -10.98 -12.51
CA TYR A 134 10.00 -10.79 -11.08
C TYR A 134 10.71 -11.83 -10.19
N LEU A 135 10.73 -13.10 -10.62
CA LEU A 135 11.19 -14.21 -9.76
C LEU A 135 12.68 -14.54 -9.96
N LEU A 136 13.24 -14.23 -11.12
CA LEU A 136 14.65 -14.53 -11.39
C LEU A 136 15.51 -13.31 -11.04
N PRO A 137 16.42 -13.43 -10.04
CA PRO A 137 17.30 -12.34 -9.67
C PRO A 137 18.37 -12.09 -10.76
N ASP A 138 18.46 -10.87 -11.23
CA ASP A 138 19.54 -10.42 -12.12
C ASP A 138 20.71 -9.90 -11.29
N TRP A 139 21.66 -10.76 -11.02
CA TRP A 139 22.86 -10.44 -10.23
C TRP A 139 23.79 -9.44 -10.94
N ASN A 140 23.79 -9.40 -12.27
CA ASN A 140 24.62 -8.45 -13.01
C ASN A 140 24.07 -7.03 -12.82
N ARG A 141 22.77 -6.84 -12.99
CA ARG A 141 22.11 -5.55 -12.72
C ARG A 141 22.25 -5.13 -11.27
N ALA A 142 22.12 -6.06 -10.32
CA ALA A 142 22.32 -5.76 -8.89
C ALA A 142 23.76 -5.32 -8.60
N ALA A 143 24.75 -5.91 -9.26
CA ALA A 143 26.15 -5.50 -9.12
C ALA A 143 26.44 -4.12 -9.74
N GLU A 144 25.85 -3.81 -10.91
CA GLU A 144 25.95 -2.49 -11.55
C GLU A 144 25.34 -1.37 -10.69
N MET A 145 24.19 -1.63 -10.06
CA MET A 145 23.54 -0.68 -9.14
C MET A 145 24.30 -0.54 -7.80
N GLY A 146 25.20 -1.46 -7.51
CA GLY A 146 25.87 -1.59 -6.23
C GLY A 146 25.05 -2.36 -5.19
N ILE A 147 25.55 -3.52 -4.76
CA ILE A 147 24.87 -4.41 -3.81
C ILE A 147 24.46 -3.68 -2.52
N GLY A 148 25.32 -2.75 -2.03
CA GLY A 148 25.00 -1.93 -0.86
C GLY A 148 23.75 -1.07 -1.06
N ASN A 149 23.58 -0.46 -2.21
CA ASN A 149 22.41 0.35 -2.54
C ASN A 149 21.14 -0.51 -2.64
N VAL A 150 21.25 -1.70 -3.20
CA VAL A 150 20.13 -2.66 -3.29
C VAL A 150 19.68 -3.08 -1.89
N ILE A 151 20.61 -3.40 -1.00
CA ILE A 151 20.31 -3.75 0.40
C ILE A 151 19.62 -2.59 1.12
N VAL A 152 20.16 -1.37 0.99
CA VAL A 152 19.56 -0.17 1.62
C VAL A 152 18.16 0.10 1.08
N ALA A 153 17.94 -0.04 -0.22
CA ALA A 153 16.62 0.12 -0.84
C ALA A 153 15.63 -0.93 -0.32
N ALA A 154 16.03 -2.20 -0.26
CA ALA A 154 15.21 -3.28 0.29
C ALA A 154 14.88 -3.06 1.77
N MET A 155 15.85 -2.61 2.56
CA MET A 155 15.66 -2.28 3.97
C MET A 155 14.69 -1.12 4.14
N ASN A 156 14.82 -0.04 3.36
CA ASN A 156 13.89 1.08 3.38
C ASN A 156 12.46 0.65 3.03
N GLN A 157 12.31 -0.22 2.04
CA GLN A 157 11.01 -0.78 1.68
C GLN A 157 10.41 -1.60 2.82
N ALA A 158 11.20 -2.45 3.48
CA ALA A 158 10.75 -3.24 4.63
C ALA A 158 10.32 -2.35 5.81
N PHE A 159 11.08 -1.29 6.11
CA PHE A 159 10.70 -0.29 7.12
C PHE A 159 9.40 0.41 6.79
N PHE A 160 9.20 0.75 5.52
CA PHE A 160 8.00 1.45 5.05
C PHE A 160 6.77 0.53 5.13
N THR A 161 6.83 -0.69 4.59
CA THR A 161 5.68 -1.60 4.53
C THR A 161 5.23 -2.07 5.91
N LEU A 162 6.18 -2.32 6.82
CA LEU A 162 5.91 -2.69 8.21
C LEU A 162 5.63 -1.48 9.13
N SER A 163 5.60 -0.27 8.58
CA SER A 163 5.38 0.97 9.36
C SER A 163 6.31 1.12 10.57
N LEU A 164 7.59 0.74 10.41
CA LEU A 164 8.58 0.85 11.47
C LEU A 164 9.06 2.30 11.61
N GLY A 165 9.37 2.71 12.84
CA GLY A 165 9.91 4.04 13.14
C GLY A 165 8.87 5.15 13.31
N VAL A 166 7.61 4.96 12.91
CA VAL A 166 6.52 5.94 13.07
C VAL A 166 5.64 5.72 14.30
N GLY A 167 6.01 4.75 15.17
CA GLY A 167 5.27 4.46 16.39
C GLY A 167 3.94 3.71 16.20
N ALA A 168 3.57 3.35 14.98
CA ALA A 168 2.31 2.64 14.71
C ALA A 168 2.30 1.26 15.36
N MET A 169 3.36 0.47 15.18
CA MET A 169 3.48 -0.87 15.77
C MET A 169 3.51 -0.84 17.30
N GLU A 170 4.08 0.22 17.89
CA GLU A 170 4.07 0.44 19.35
C GLU A 170 2.64 0.64 19.86
N ILE A 171 1.83 1.44 19.14
CA ILE A 171 0.43 1.67 19.49
C ILE A 171 -0.37 0.38 19.34
N PHE A 172 -0.24 -0.36 18.24
CA PHE A 172 -0.92 -1.64 18.06
C PHE A 172 -0.51 -2.66 19.14
N GLY A 173 0.78 -2.75 19.46
CA GLY A 173 1.27 -3.58 20.55
C GLY A 173 0.67 -3.23 21.91
N SER A 174 0.32 -1.96 22.16
CA SER A 174 -0.31 -1.52 23.40
C SER A 174 -1.75 -2.03 23.60
N TYR A 175 -2.42 -2.44 22.51
CA TYR A 175 -3.77 -3.03 22.55
C TYR A 175 -3.75 -4.56 22.59
N MET A 176 -2.59 -5.17 22.45
CA MET A 176 -2.45 -6.63 22.40
C MET A 176 -2.68 -7.24 23.77
N SER A 177 -3.44 -8.34 23.84
CA SER A 177 -3.65 -9.08 25.09
C SER A 177 -2.37 -9.82 25.50
N ARG A 178 -2.25 -10.11 26.80
CA ARG A 178 -1.06 -10.80 27.35
C ARG A 178 -0.97 -12.28 26.93
N ASP A 179 -1.99 -12.82 26.31
CA ASP A 179 -2.04 -14.20 25.84
C ASP A 179 -1.20 -14.41 24.55
N TYR A 180 -0.80 -13.32 23.90
CA TYR A 180 0.01 -13.34 22.68
C TYR A 180 1.44 -12.91 22.95
N THR A 181 2.39 -13.53 22.26
CA THR A 181 3.80 -13.16 22.32
C THR A 181 4.14 -12.15 21.23
N LEU A 182 4.87 -11.09 21.57
CA LEU A 182 5.31 -10.07 20.61
C LEU A 182 6.09 -10.67 19.42
N ALA A 183 7.00 -11.60 19.71
CA ALA A 183 7.79 -12.26 18.67
C ALA A 183 6.93 -13.10 17.71
N GLY A 184 5.94 -13.84 18.26
CA GLY A 184 5.03 -14.65 17.45
C GLY A 184 4.15 -13.80 16.52
N GLU A 185 3.60 -12.71 17.03
CA GLU A 185 2.78 -11.81 16.23
C GLU A 185 3.62 -11.04 15.20
N SER A 186 4.82 -10.60 15.54
CA SER A 186 5.74 -9.98 14.60
C SER A 186 6.07 -10.90 13.43
N LEU A 187 6.35 -12.18 13.71
CA LEU A 187 6.63 -13.17 12.67
C LEU A 187 5.41 -13.40 11.76
N ARG A 188 4.20 -13.48 12.33
CA ARG A 188 2.96 -13.61 11.56
C ARG A 188 2.72 -12.40 10.67
N ILE A 189 2.92 -11.19 11.18
CA ILE A 189 2.78 -9.94 10.41
C ILE A 189 3.77 -9.94 9.24
N CYS A 190 5.07 -10.21 9.48
CA CYS A 190 6.08 -10.26 8.44
C CYS A 190 5.76 -11.34 7.39
N ALA A 191 5.31 -12.52 7.79
CA ALA A 191 4.95 -13.59 6.86
C ALA A 191 3.75 -13.22 5.99
N LEU A 192 2.71 -12.63 6.57
CA LEU A 192 1.52 -12.19 5.82
C LEU A 192 1.85 -11.03 4.87
N ASP A 193 2.60 -10.03 5.33
CA ASP A 193 3.05 -8.90 4.51
C ASP A 193 3.85 -9.39 3.32
N THR A 194 4.84 -10.25 3.54
CA THR A 194 5.64 -10.85 2.48
C THR A 194 4.79 -11.67 1.50
N CYS A 195 3.85 -12.46 2.00
CA CYS A 195 2.94 -13.25 1.17
C CYS A 195 2.10 -12.36 0.24
N VAL A 196 1.49 -11.31 0.79
CA VAL A 196 0.70 -10.35 0.00
C VAL A 196 1.57 -9.61 -1.00
N ALA A 197 2.77 -9.19 -0.62
CA ALA A 197 3.72 -8.52 -1.52
C ALA A 197 4.11 -9.41 -2.70
N ILE A 198 4.43 -10.70 -2.44
CA ILE A 198 4.74 -11.68 -3.50
C ILE A 198 3.53 -11.87 -4.42
N CYS A 199 2.35 -12.09 -3.88
CA CYS A 199 1.13 -12.26 -4.68
C CYS A 199 0.84 -11.01 -5.54
N SER A 200 1.02 -9.82 -4.99
CA SER A 200 0.84 -8.57 -5.74
C SER A 200 1.84 -8.45 -6.89
N GLY A 201 3.10 -8.82 -6.68
CA GLY A 201 4.10 -8.88 -7.76
C GLY A 201 3.73 -9.88 -8.86
N LEU A 202 3.20 -11.05 -8.48
CA LEU A 202 2.71 -12.06 -9.44
C LEU A 202 1.52 -11.58 -10.29
N ILE A 203 0.81 -10.55 -9.85
CA ILE A 203 -0.26 -9.91 -10.63
C ILE A 203 0.33 -8.82 -11.54
N ILE A 204 1.10 -7.91 -10.95
CA ILE A 204 1.54 -6.67 -11.59
C ILE A 204 2.51 -6.95 -12.73
N PHE A 205 3.58 -7.72 -12.48
CA PHE A 205 4.63 -7.90 -13.49
C PHE A 205 4.14 -8.67 -14.74
N PRO A 206 3.43 -9.80 -14.64
CA PRO A 206 2.88 -10.44 -15.84
C PRO A 206 1.92 -9.52 -16.61
N ALA A 207 1.09 -8.75 -15.90
CA ALA A 207 0.19 -7.81 -16.54
C ALA A 207 0.96 -6.69 -17.27
N CYS A 208 2.02 -6.12 -16.67
CA CYS A 208 2.87 -5.13 -17.33
C CYS A 208 3.45 -5.64 -18.64
N PHE A 209 4.02 -6.84 -18.64
CA PHE A 209 4.61 -7.43 -19.84
C PHE A 209 3.56 -7.84 -20.87
N SER A 210 2.41 -8.33 -20.45
CA SER A 210 1.30 -8.67 -21.37
C SER A 210 0.76 -7.47 -22.13
N TYR A 211 0.73 -6.32 -21.46
CA TYR A 211 0.14 -5.09 -22.02
C TYR A 211 1.19 -4.05 -22.47
N GLY A 212 2.47 -4.36 -22.39
CA GLY A 212 3.56 -3.48 -22.80
C GLY A 212 3.68 -2.19 -21.96
N VAL A 213 3.26 -2.24 -20.71
CA VAL A 213 3.35 -1.12 -19.76
C VAL A 213 4.66 -1.21 -18.97
N SER A 214 5.37 -0.08 -18.86
CA SER A 214 6.62 -0.05 -18.07
C SER A 214 6.35 -0.28 -16.58
N PRO A 215 7.06 -1.22 -15.91
CA PRO A 215 6.91 -1.46 -14.48
C PRO A 215 7.25 -0.25 -13.58
N ASP A 216 8.00 0.72 -14.11
CA ASP A 216 8.49 1.89 -13.37
C ASP A 216 7.48 3.05 -13.31
N ALA A 217 6.26 2.87 -13.82
CA ALA A 217 5.28 3.96 -13.95
C ALA A 217 4.65 4.41 -12.61
N GLY A 218 5.03 3.84 -11.47
CA GLY A 218 4.55 4.23 -10.13
C GLY A 218 3.04 4.08 -9.94
N PRO A 219 2.35 4.99 -9.21
CA PRO A 219 0.90 4.91 -8.97
C PRO A 219 0.06 4.87 -10.23
N LYS A 220 0.54 5.48 -11.31
CA LYS A 220 -0.07 5.46 -12.64
C LYS A 220 -0.18 4.03 -13.19
N LEU A 221 0.75 3.15 -12.83
CA LEU A 221 0.76 1.75 -13.23
C LEU A 221 -0.49 1.02 -12.77
N ILE A 222 -0.84 1.12 -11.49
CA ILE A 222 -2.02 0.46 -10.93
C ILE A 222 -3.28 0.90 -11.66
N LEU A 223 -3.39 2.20 -11.90
CA LEU A 223 -4.55 2.80 -12.56
C LEU A 223 -4.65 2.40 -14.05
N SER A 224 -3.53 2.26 -14.75
CA SER A 224 -3.53 1.81 -16.13
C SER A 224 -3.82 0.31 -16.25
N LEU A 225 -3.33 -0.53 -15.35
CA LEU A 225 -3.58 -1.98 -15.35
C LEU A 225 -5.03 -2.34 -15.07
N ILE A 226 -5.71 -1.61 -14.19
CA ILE A 226 -7.13 -1.82 -13.89
C ILE A 226 -7.98 -1.70 -15.16
N HIS A 227 -7.65 -0.75 -16.04
CA HIS A 227 -8.39 -0.55 -17.27
C HIS A 227 -8.11 -1.62 -18.33
N ILE A 228 -6.85 -1.99 -18.51
CA ILE A 228 -6.41 -2.88 -19.58
C ILE A 228 -6.87 -4.34 -19.35
N SER A 229 -7.14 -4.71 -18.09
CA SER A 229 -7.63 -6.05 -17.72
C SER A 229 -9.12 -6.26 -17.98
N GLU A 230 -9.87 -5.27 -18.49
CA GLU A 230 -11.27 -5.49 -18.90
C GLU A 230 -11.32 -6.31 -20.20
N PRO A 231 -12.09 -7.41 -20.23
CA PRO A 231 -12.37 -8.10 -21.47
C PRO A 231 -13.23 -7.19 -22.37
N THR A 232 -12.68 -6.86 -23.51
CA THR A 232 -13.44 -6.22 -24.60
C THR A 232 -14.58 -7.12 -25.09
#